data_308f76d829c8c02b046406a09e556cd1
#
_entry.id   308f76d829c8c02b046406a09e556cd1
#
_cell.length_a   1.000
_cell.length_b   1.000
_cell.length_c   1.000
_cell.angle_alpha   90.00
_cell.angle_beta   90.00
_cell.angle_gamma   90.00
#
_symmetry.space_group_name_H-M   'P 1'
#
loop_
_entity.id
_entity.type
_entity.pdbx_description
1 polymer ?
#
loop_
_entity_poly.entity_id
_entity_poly.type
_entity_poly.pdbx_seq_one_letter_code
_entity_poly.pdbx_strand_id
1 'polypeptide(L)'
;MRGPLKITLNKKDMYRRAEELIKDLRVDIKSPRLNVARMSGGQRQMIACARGIAFQSKIMILDEPTAALGVTEANKLLGLIKNLKNLGLSILLITQRIPDILAIADRVFVLKGGVRQDILNVKDATLDDVVTLIVKGKDITAEIVDDIKYQSFG
;
A
#
# COMPACT_ATOMS: atom_id res chain seq x y z
N MET A 1 -2.74 -40.88 27.65
CA MET A 1 -2.24 -40.47 26.33
C MET A 1 -3.32 -39.65 25.64
N ARG A 2 -3.17 -38.35 25.50
CA ARG A 2 -4.09 -37.50 24.72
C ARG A 2 -3.68 -37.62 23.25
N GLY A 3 -4.54 -38.19 22.40
CA GLY A 3 -4.32 -38.29 20.97
C GLY A 3 -4.21 -36.90 20.31
N PRO A 4 -3.55 -36.79 19.14
CA PRO A 4 -3.38 -35.53 18.47
C PRO A 4 -4.75 -34.91 18.15
N LEU A 5 -4.98 -33.67 18.57
CA LEU A 5 -6.15 -32.86 18.20
C LEU A 5 -6.15 -32.76 16.66
N LYS A 6 -7.05 -33.44 15.97
CA LYS A 6 -7.25 -33.28 14.54
C LYS A 6 -7.89 -31.90 14.32
N ILE A 7 -7.08 -30.90 14.05
CA ILE A 7 -7.56 -29.58 13.60
C ILE A 7 -8.06 -29.76 12.17
N THR A 8 -9.37 -29.88 12.00
CA THR A 8 -10.01 -29.94 10.69
C THR A 8 -10.40 -28.52 10.25
N LEU A 9 -9.93 -28.12 9.08
CA LEU A 9 -10.32 -26.83 8.49
C LEU A 9 -11.77 -26.89 8.00
N ASN A 10 -12.60 -25.95 8.43
CA ASN A 10 -13.95 -25.76 7.88
C ASN A 10 -13.87 -25.06 6.50
N LYS A 11 -13.56 -25.84 5.47
CA LYS A 11 -13.43 -25.32 4.09
C LYS A 11 -14.70 -24.59 3.60
N LYS A 12 -15.89 -25.05 3.99
CA LYS A 12 -17.15 -24.42 3.59
C LYS A 12 -17.25 -22.99 4.10
N ASP A 13 -16.95 -22.79 5.38
CA ASP A 13 -16.98 -21.45 5.99
C ASP A 13 -15.86 -20.55 5.43
N MET A 14 -14.67 -21.10 5.20
CA MET A 14 -13.57 -20.37 4.58
C MET A 14 -13.94 -19.86 3.18
N TYR A 15 -14.54 -20.67 2.33
CA TYR A 15 -14.98 -20.25 1.00
C TYR A 15 -16.08 -19.20 1.08
N ARG A 16 -17.08 -19.37 1.94
CA ARG A 16 -18.15 -18.41 2.15
C ARG A 16 -17.59 -17.02 2.53
N ARG A 17 -16.73 -16.96 3.54
CA ARG A 17 -16.07 -15.70 3.96
C ARG A 17 -15.21 -15.08 2.87
N ALA A 18 -14.51 -15.90 2.09
CA ALA A 18 -13.73 -15.40 0.97
C ALA A 18 -14.60 -14.83 -0.15
N GLU A 19 -15.76 -15.47 -0.45
CA GLU A 19 -16.72 -14.97 -1.43
C GLU A 19 -17.33 -13.63 -1.00
N GLU A 20 -17.72 -13.51 0.28
CA GLU A 20 -18.21 -12.27 0.87
C GLU A 20 -17.16 -11.15 0.73
N LEU A 21 -15.90 -11.41 1.12
CA LEU A 21 -14.82 -10.43 1.04
C LEU A 21 -14.52 -10.00 -0.41
N ILE A 22 -14.47 -10.94 -1.36
CA ILE A 22 -14.27 -10.65 -2.79
C ILE A 22 -15.37 -9.70 -3.30
N LYS A 23 -16.62 -9.96 -2.91
CA LYS A 23 -17.77 -9.15 -3.30
C LYS A 23 -17.72 -7.75 -2.66
N ASP A 24 -17.50 -7.68 -1.35
CA ASP A 24 -17.49 -6.42 -0.59
C ASP A 24 -16.38 -5.47 -1.06
N LEU A 25 -15.21 -6.02 -1.35
CA LEU A 25 -14.06 -5.27 -1.85
C LEU A 25 -14.09 -5.06 -3.38
N ARG A 26 -15.11 -5.60 -4.09
CA ARG A 26 -15.23 -5.54 -5.56
C ARG A 26 -13.98 -6.04 -6.28
N VAL A 27 -13.36 -7.10 -5.73
CA VAL A 27 -12.17 -7.70 -6.34
C VAL A 27 -12.59 -8.51 -7.56
N ASP A 28 -11.94 -8.27 -8.71
CA ASP A 28 -12.25 -8.92 -9.99
C ASP A 28 -11.71 -10.37 -10.04
N ILE A 29 -12.33 -11.24 -9.22
CA ILE A 29 -12.01 -12.65 -9.12
C ILE A 29 -13.31 -13.45 -9.15
N LYS A 30 -13.39 -14.40 -10.09
CA LYS A 30 -14.61 -15.16 -10.35
C LYS A 30 -14.98 -16.12 -9.22
N SER A 31 -14.01 -16.66 -8.49
CA SER A 31 -14.26 -17.64 -7.42
C SER A 31 -13.03 -17.77 -6.51
N PRO A 32 -13.22 -17.91 -5.18
CA PRO A 32 -12.13 -18.19 -4.24
C PRO A 32 -11.52 -19.60 -4.39
N ARG A 33 -12.14 -20.44 -5.23
CA ARG A 33 -11.64 -21.79 -5.51
C ARG A 33 -10.59 -21.83 -6.63
N LEU A 34 -10.38 -20.72 -7.33
CA LEU A 34 -9.38 -20.61 -8.39
C LEU A 34 -7.96 -20.72 -7.81
N ASN A 35 -7.11 -21.45 -8.52
CA ASN A 35 -5.70 -21.53 -8.16
C ASN A 35 -5.01 -20.17 -8.46
N VAL A 36 -4.41 -19.57 -7.44
CA VAL A 36 -3.71 -18.28 -7.52
C VAL A 36 -2.59 -18.30 -8.57
N ALA A 37 -1.93 -19.44 -8.79
CA ALA A 37 -0.88 -19.59 -9.81
C ALA A 37 -1.39 -19.34 -11.25
N ARG A 38 -2.71 -19.49 -11.48
CA ARG A 38 -3.35 -19.28 -12.80
C ARG A 38 -3.94 -17.87 -12.96
N MET A 39 -3.77 -17.01 -11.98
CA MET A 39 -4.31 -15.65 -11.98
C MET A 39 -3.31 -14.67 -12.60
N SER A 40 -3.83 -13.55 -13.14
CA SER A 40 -3.00 -12.44 -13.61
C SER A 40 -2.21 -11.81 -12.46
N GLY A 41 -1.16 -11.05 -12.78
CA GLY A 41 -0.39 -10.30 -11.78
C GLY A 41 -1.27 -9.39 -10.94
N GLY A 42 -2.16 -8.63 -11.60
CA GLY A 42 -3.11 -7.73 -10.93
C GLY A 42 -4.10 -8.47 -10.02
N GLN A 43 -4.62 -9.62 -10.45
CA GLN A 43 -5.49 -10.43 -9.60
C GLN A 43 -4.76 -10.94 -8.35
N ARG A 44 -3.52 -11.42 -8.50
CA ARG A 44 -2.72 -11.84 -7.34
C ARG A 44 -2.47 -10.69 -6.37
N GLN A 45 -2.18 -9.50 -6.89
CA GLN A 45 -1.95 -8.30 -6.07
C GLN A 45 -3.22 -7.88 -5.32
N MET A 46 -4.38 -7.91 -5.99
CA MET A 46 -5.67 -7.64 -5.36
C MET A 46 -5.98 -8.63 -4.22
N ILE A 47 -5.68 -9.93 -4.40
CA ILE A 47 -5.81 -10.93 -3.33
C ILE A 47 -4.89 -10.60 -2.16
N ALA A 48 -3.63 -10.24 -2.42
CA ALA A 48 -2.68 -9.88 -1.38
C ALA A 48 -3.22 -8.72 -0.52
N CYS A 49 -3.77 -7.68 -1.16
CA CYS A 49 -4.42 -6.57 -0.46
C CYS A 49 -5.67 -7.01 0.33
N ALA A 50 -6.56 -7.81 -0.28
CA ALA A 50 -7.78 -8.30 0.38
C ALA A 50 -7.48 -9.15 1.63
N ARG A 51 -6.37 -9.89 1.65
CA ARG A 51 -5.92 -10.63 2.83
C ARG A 51 -5.67 -9.75 4.04
N GLY A 52 -5.19 -8.51 3.85
CA GLY A 52 -5.01 -7.56 4.95
C GLY A 52 -6.29 -7.34 5.75
N ILE A 53 -7.43 -7.22 5.06
CA ILE A 53 -8.75 -7.10 5.71
C ILE A 53 -9.17 -8.42 6.36
N ALA A 54 -8.97 -9.56 5.67
CA ALA A 54 -9.33 -10.87 6.21
C ALA A 54 -8.64 -11.17 7.55
N PHE A 55 -7.44 -10.65 7.75
CA PHE A 55 -6.67 -10.78 9.00
C PHE A 55 -6.83 -9.59 9.96
N GLN A 56 -7.78 -8.69 9.72
CA GLN A 56 -8.06 -7.52 10.58
C GLN A 56 -6.81 -6.65 10.81
N SER A 57 -5.97 -6.53 9.80
CA SER A 57 -4.78 -5.68 9.87
C SER A 57 -5.18 -4.22 10.09
N LYS A 58 -4.45 -3.50 10.91
CA LYS A 58 -4.62 -2.05 11.12
C LYS A 58 -3.75 -1.24 10.18
N ILE A 59 -2.63 -1.81 9.75
CA ILE A 59 -1.64 -1.18 8.89
C ILE A 59 -1.30 -2.15 7.75
N MET A 60 -1.19 -1.63 6.54
CA MET A 60 -0.73 -2.36 5.35
C MET A 60 0.42 -1.61 4.69
N ILE A 61 1.48 -2.33 4.35
CA ILE A 61 2.61 -1.79 3.59
C ILE A 61 2.56 -2.41 2.19
N LEU A 62 2.56 -1.55 1.18
CA LEU A 62 2.54 -1.91 -0.23
C LEU A 62 3.78 -1.34 -0.91
N ASP A 63 4.64 -2.22 -1.39
CA ASP A 63 5.88 -1.85 -2.07
C ASP A 63 5.72 -2.12 -3.57
N GLU A 64 5.82 -1.04 -4.37
CA GLU A 64 5.65 -1.01 -5.83
C GLU A 64 4.45 -1.85 -6.35
N PRO A 65 3.24 -1.71 -5.79
CA PRO A 65 2.14 -2.64 -6.07
C PRO A 65 1.63 -2.55 -7.51
N THR A 66 1.88 -1.46 -8.22
CA THR A 66 1.42 -1.20 -9.60
C THR A 66 2.51 -1.35 -10.66
N ALA A 67 3.78 -1.57 -10.28
CA ALA A 67 4.93 -1.51 -11.19
C ALA A 67 4.84 -2.50 -12.37
N ALA A 68 4.33 -3.71 -12.14
CA ALA A 68 4.23 -4.77 -13.16
C ALA A 68 2.83 -4.90 -13.77
N LEU A 69 1.96 -3.88 -13.60
CA LEU A 69 0.57 -3.91 -14.04
C LEU A 69 0.35 -2.98 -15.24
N GLY A 70 -0.54 -3.39 -16.15
CA GLY A 70 -1.08 -2.49 -17.16
C GLY A 70 -1.95 -1.40 -16.52
N VAL A 71 -2.24 -0.34 -17.29
CA VAL A 71 -2.98 0.84 -16.78
C VAL A 71 -4.33 0.46 -16.17
N THR A 72 -5.06 -0.43 -16.82
CA THR A 72 -6.38 -0.88 -16.36
C THR A 72 -6.31 -1.62 -15.03
N GLU A 73 -5.36 -2.55 -14.90
CA GLU A 73 -5.15 -3.32 -13.68
C GLU A 73 -4.64 -2.42 -12.54
N ALA A 74 -3.73 -1.49 -12.83
CA ALA A 74 -3.23 -0.52 -11.86
C ALA A 74 -4.38 0.33 -11.32
N ASN A 75 -5.26 0.86 -12.18
CA ASN A 75 -6.42 1.64 -11.74
C ASN A 75 -7.40 0.84 -10.88
N LYS A 76 -7.64 -0.44 -11.21
CA LYS A 76 -8.46 -1.33 -10.37
C LYS A 76 -7.83 -1.54 -8.98
N LEU A 77 -6.51 -1.74 -8.93
CA LEU A 77 -5.79 -1.91 -7.67
C LEU A 77 -5.80 -0.63 -6.83
N LEU A 78 -5.57 0.54 -7.44
CA LEU A 78 -5.65 1.83 -6.75
C LEU A 78 -7.06 2.09 -6.20
N GLY A 79 -8.10 1.73 -6.96
CA GLY A 79 -9.49 1.77 -6.49
C GLY A 79 -9.72 0.88 -5.26
N LEU A 80 -9.17 -0.34 -5.25
CA LEU A 80 -9.22 -1.22 -4.09
C LEU A 80 -8.49 -0.60 -2.89
N ILE A 81 -7.27 -0.09 -3.08
CA ILE A 81 -6.48 0.55 -2.01
C ILE A 81 -7.24 1.74 -1.41
N LYS A 82 -7.88 2.56 -2.24
CA LYS A 82 -8.73 3.67 -1.78
C LYS A 82 -9.93 3.18 -0.96
N ASN A 83 -10.56 2.09 -1.36
CA ASN A 83 -11.66 1.49 -0.58
C ASN A 83 -11.17 0.97 0.77
N LEU A 84 -10.01 0.32 0.82
CA LEU A 84 -9.41 -0.16 2.07
C LEU A 84 -9.09 0.98 3.04
N LYS A 85 -8.56 2.08 2.52
CA LYS A 85 -8.33 3.32 3.28
C LYS A 85 -9.65 3.86 3.86
N ASN A 86 -10.72 3.92 3.07
CA ASN A 86 -12.04 4.39 3.52
C ASN A 86 -12.67 3.48 4.60
N LEU A 87 -12.27 2.20 4.65
CA LEU A 87 -12.64 1.26 5.71
C LEU A 87 -11.78 1.43 6.98
N GLY A 88 -10.91 2.43 7.04
CA GLY A 88 -10.09 2.76 8.22
C GLY A 88 -8.74 2.05 8.27
N LEU A 89 -8.31 1.38 7.20
CA LEU A 89 -6.98 0.78 7.13
C LEU A 89 -5.92 1.87 6.88
N SER A 90 -4.89 1.93 7.74
CA SER A 90 -3.72 2.77 7.49
C SER A 90 -2.82 2.12 6.46
N ILE A 91 -2.46 2.86 5.40
CA ILE A 91 -1.71 2.30 4.27
C ILE A 91 -0.42 3.10 4.06
N LEU A 92 0.71 2.41 4.05
CA LEU A 92 2.00 2.92 3.59
C LEU A 92 2.23 2.40 2.16
N LEU A 93 2.09 3.29 1.18
CA LEU A 93 2.34 2.99 -0.23
C LEU A 93 3.73 3.49 -0.61
N ILE A 94 4.59 2.58 -1.09
CA ILE A 94 5.90 2.90 -1.64
C ILE A 94 5.81 2.73 -3.15
N THR A 95 6.09 3.78 -3.91
CA THR A 95 6.05 3.73 -5.38
C THR A 95 6.82 4.89 -6.00
N GLN A 96 7.34 4.68 -7.20
CA GLN A 96 7.94 5.72 -8.05
C GLN A 96 6.90 6.39 -8.98
N ARG A 97 5.68 5.89 -9.01
CA ARG A 97 4.60 6.42 -9.85
C ARG A 97 3.87 7.56 -9.13
N ILE A 98 4.36 8.78 -9.28
CA ILE A 98 3.80 9.96 -8.62
C ILE A 98 2.29 10.15 -8.87
N PRO A 99 1.75 9.92 -10.09
CA PRO A 99 0.31 10.00 -10.33
C PRO A 99 -0.51 9.04 -9.44
N ASP A 100 0.01 7.83 -9.15
CA ASP A 100 -0.66 6.88 -8.27
C ASP A 100 -0.76 7.43 -6.84
N ILE A 101 0.32 8.09 -6.37
CA ILE A 101 0.38 8.73 -5.04
C ILE A 101 -0.67 9.85 -4.96
N LEU A 102 -0.65 10.78 -5.91
CA LEU A 102 -1.55 11.93 -5.92
C LEU A 102 -3.03 11.53 -6.04
N ALA A 103 -3.32 10.37 -6.63
CA ALA A 103 -4.67 9.85 -6.77
C ALA A 103 -5.30 9.33 -5.46
N ILE A 104 -4.49 8.81 -4.52
CA ILE A 104 -5.02 8.05 -3.37
C ILE A 104 -4.43 8.41 -2.00
N ALA A 105 -3.23 9.00 -1.94
CA ALA A 105 -2.57 9.31 -0.67
C ALA A 105 -3.13 10.59 -0.03
N ASP A 106 -3.00 10.69 1.30
CA ASP A 106 -3.27 11.94 2.03
C ASP A 106 -2.00 12.78 2.14
N ARG A 107 -0.85 12.10 2.29
CA ARG A 107 0.46 12.72 2.45
C ARG A 107 1.49 12.01 1.60
N VAL A 108 2.45 12.74 1.10
CA VAL A 108 3.63 12.22 0.39
C VAL A 108 4.86 12.46 1.25
N PHE A 109 5.61 11.38 1.48
CA PHE A 109 6.91 11.42 2.14
C PHE A 109 7.99 11.18 1.09
N VAL A 110 8.82 12.19 0.82
CA VAL A 110 9.85 12.11 -0.22
C VAL A 110 11.18 11.70 0.39
N LEU A 111 11.75 10.59 -0.13
CA LEU A 111 13.09 10.10 0.21
C LEU A 111 14.01 10.25 -0.98
N LYS A 112 15.24 10.76 -0.75
CA LYS A 112 16.32 10.84 -1.74
C LYS A 112 17.64 10.44 -1.09
N GLY A 113 18.32 9.43 -1.66
CA GLY A 113 19.60 8.96 -1.12
C GLY A 113 19.54 8.50 0.35
N GLY A 114 18.38 7.93 0.78
CA GLY A 114 18.19 7.51 2.17
C GLY A 114 17.83 8.64 3.14
N VAL A 115 17.76 9.88 2.67
CA VAL A 115 17.46 11.06 3.51
C VAL A 115 16.06 11.58 3.20
N ARG A 116 15.32 11.94 4.26
CA ARG A 116 14.03 12.61 4.13
C ARG A 116 14.20 14.00 3.51
N GLN A 117 13.49 14.25 2.43
CA GLN A 117 13.45 15.56 1.82
C GLN A 117 12.35 16.42 2.42
N ASP A 118 11.10 15.95 2.36
CA ASP A 118 9.95 16.63 2.98
C ASP A 118 8.76 15.67 3.12
N ILE A 119 7.70 16.20 3.77
CA ILE A 119 6.37 15.60 3.85
C ILE A 119 5.36 16.62 3.33
N LEU A 120 4.66 16.28 2.26
CA LEU A 120 3.63 17.13 1.64
C LEU A 120 2.23 16.57 1.89
N ASN A 121 1.27 17.45 2.14
CA ASN A 121 -0.15 17.07 2.06
C ASN A 121 -0.57 17.05 0.59
N VAL A 122 -1.13 15.94 0.11
CA VAL A 122 -1.52 15.79 -1.30
C VAL A 122 -2.52 16.84 -1.77
N LYS A 123 -3.43 17.27 -0.90
CA LYS A 123 -4.42 18.30 -1.20
C LYS A 123 -3.79 19.67 -1.57
N ASP A 124 -2.58 19.93 -1.10
CA ASP A 124 -1.87 21.22 -1.25
C ASP A 124 -0.65 21.07 -2.19
N ALA A 125 -0.36 19.84 -2.67
CA ALA A 125 0.82 19.52 -3.46
C ALA A 125 0.49 19.31 -4.93
N THR A 126 1.37 19.80 -5.79
CA THR A 126 1.34 19.56 -7.23
C THR A 126 2.33 18.44 -7.62
N LEU A 127 2.20 17.96 -8.86
CA LEU A 127 3.17 17.03 -9.44
C LEU A 127 4.59 17.66 -9.42
N ASP A 128 4.69 18.94 -9.77
CA ASP A 128 5.96 19.65 -9.85
C ASP A 128 6.63 19.80 -8.48
N ASP A 129 5.86 19.97 -7.40
CA ASP A 129 6.40 20.03 -6.04
C ASP A 129 7.08 18.72 -5.68
N VAL A 130 6.41 17.58 -5.93
CA VAL A 130 6.95 16.25 -5.65
C VAL A 130 8.19 15.97 -6.52
N VAL A 131 8.12 16.26 -7.83
CA VAL A 131 9.25 16.08 -8.75
C VAL A 131 10.44 16.95 -8.34
N THR A 132 10.20 18.20 -7.95
CA THR A 132 11.26 19.11 -7.51
C THR A 132 11.98 18.55 -6.28
N LEU A 133 11.27 18.04 -5.29
CA LEU A 133 11.88 17.40 -4.12
C LEU A 133 12.68 16.15 -4.47
N ILE A 134 12.22 15.34 -5.43
CA ILE A 134 12.95 14.15 -5.88
C ILE A 134 14.22 14.54 -6.62
N VAL A 135 14.16 15.53 -7.52
CA VAL A 135 15.28 15.89 -8.41
C VAL A 135 16.28 16.80 -7.70
N LYS A 136 15.83 17.92 -7.16
CA LYS A 136 16.70 18.92 -6.53
C LYS A 136 17.04 18.54 -5.08
N GLY A 137 16.11 17.92 -4.37
CA GLY A 137 16.13 17.79 -2.92
C GLY A 137 15.76 19.10 -2.24
N LYS A 138 15.56 19.03 -0.93
CA LYS A 138 15.55 20.23 -0.09
C LYS A 138 17.00 20.65 0.13
N ASP A 139 17.31 21.93 0.14
CA ASP A 139 18.64 22.40 0.52
C ASP A 139 18.87 22.09 2.01
N ILE A 140 19.40 20.90 2.26
CA ILE A 140 19.59 20.34 3.61
C ILE A 140 20.78 21.00 4.32
N THR A 141 21.62 21.74 3.58
CA THR A 141 22.80 22.41 4.12
C THR A 141 22.49 23.33 5.29
N ALA A 142 21.34 23.98 5.30
CA ALA A 142 20.96 24.86 6.41
C ALA A 142 20.47 24.10 7.65
N GLU A 143 19.63 23.07 7.47
CA GLU A 143 19.07 22.28 8.61
C GLU A 143 20.14 21.41 9.29
N ILE A 144 21.08 20.81 8.54
CA ILE A 144 22.16 19.99 9.11
C ILE A 144 23.14 20.87 9.92
N VAL A 145 23.39 22.09 9.48
CA VAL A 145 24.26 23.02 10.23
C VAL A 145 23.65 23.44 11.54
N ASP A 146 22.33 23.61 11.60
CA ASP A 146 21.65 23.96 12.86
C ASP A 146 21.58 22.77 13.83
N ASP A 147 21.27 21.54 13.34
CA ASP A 147 21.29 20.33 14.18
C ASP A 147 22.67 20.00 14.75
N ILE A 148 23.75 20.21 13.97
CA ILE A 148 25.12 20.02 14.45
C ILE A 148 25.49 21.06 15.49
N LYS A 149 25.02 22.29 15.37
CA LYS A 149 25.25 23.33 16.38
C LYS A 149 24.55 23.03 17.71
N TYR A 150 23.35 22.42 17.68
CA TYR A 150 22.63 22.04 18.91
C TYR A 150 23.28 20.85 19.65
N GLN A 151 23.97 19.94 18.95
CA GLN A 151 24.62 18.78 19.58
C GLN A 151 26.05 19.08 20.11
N SER A 152 26.63 20.22 19.74
CA SER A 152 27.99 20.57 20.17
C SER A 152 28.07 21.39 21.48
N PHE A 153 26.95 21.67 22.16
CA PHE A 153 26.86 22.44 23.38
C PHE A 153 26.08 21.74 24.54
N GLY A 154 26.01 20.39 24.50
CA GLY A 154 25.43 19.59 25.58
C GLY A 154 26.45 18.74 26.32
#